data_950329d00c71e2ff6fb30d839155eb59
#
_entry.id   950329d00c71e2ff6fb30d839155eb59
#
_cell.length_a   1.000
_cell.length_b   1.000
_cell.length_c   1.000
_cell.angle_alpha   90.00
_cell.angle_beta   90.00
_cell.angle_gamma   90.00
#
_symmetry.space_group_name_H-M   'P 1'
#
loop_
_entity.id
_entity.type
_entity.pdbx_description
1 polymer ?
#
loop_
_entity_poly.entity_id
_entity_poly.type
_entity_poly.pdbx_seq_one_letter_code
_entity_poly.pdbx_strand_id
1 'polypeptide(L)'
;VLRLSGTPFNLLDDFKEDEIYTWDYVMEQRAKVSWDELHFGDPNPYASLPTLNIYTYDLGRLLHEFVDEDVAFNFREFFRVNEAGGFCHEKDVRAFLNLLTKEDKDSLYPYANEEYRNIFRHTLWMVPGVKEARALSAMLQTHPVFQHFKVVNVAGDGDQDEESRDALEAVEQAIGKDPDATRTITLSCGRLTTGVSVKAWTAVFMLSGSYNTAASSYMQTIFRVQTPATINGRMKEQCYVFDFAPDRTLKVIAETAKISAKAGKTSQSDRKAMGEFINFCPIISIEGSQMNRFDVPRMLEQLKRVYVERVVRNGFEDNSLYNDELMKLDDLELQEFDDLKKIIGQTKA
;
A
#
# COMPACT_ATOMS: atom_id res chain seq x y z
N VAL A 1 -32.49 8.33 1.61
CA VAL A 1 -31.24 8.47 2.37
C VAL A 1 -30.07 8.38 1.40
N LEU A 2 -29.21 9.40 1.36
CA LEU A 2 -27.96 9.39 0.60
C LEU A 2 -26.83 8.88 1.50
N ARG A 3 -26.09 7.85 1.07
CA ARG A 3 -24.88 7.37 1.74
C ARG A 3 -23.68 7.68 0.86
N LEU A 4 -22.66 8.30 1.44
CA LEU A 4 -21.40 8.64 0.76
C LEU A 4 -20.26 7.87 1.42
N SER A 5 -19.39 7.26 0.62
CA SER A 5 -18.19 6.57 1.11
C SER A 5 -17.07 6.68 0.09
N GLY A 6 -15.86 6.98 0.56
CA GLY A 6 -14.64 6.92 -0.26
C GLY A 6 -14.13 5.48 -0.43
N THR A 7 -14.62 4.54 0.39
CA THR A 7 -14.24 3.12 0.36
C THR A 7 -15.46 2.25 0.60
N PRO A 8 -16.31 2.04 -0.44
CA PRO A 8 -17.65 1.46 -0.28
C PRO A 8 -17.69 -0.08 -0.14
N PHE A 9 -16.59 -0.71 0.29
CA PHE A 9 -16.41 -2.18 0.30
C PHE A 9 -17.54 -2.97 0.99
N ASN A 10 -18.16 -2.39 2.03
CA ASN A 10 -19.23 -3.06 2.79
C ASN A 10 -20.62 -2.44 2.55
N LEU A 11 -20.74 -1.48 1.65
CA LEU A 11 -22.01 -0.75 1.45
C LEU A 11 -22.73 -1.14 0.16
N LEU A 12 -22.01 -1.69 -0.82
CA LEU A 12 -22.56 -1.92 -2.16
C LEU A 12 -23.63 -3.02 -2.17
N ASP A 13 -23.54 -3.99 -1.26
CA ASP A 13 -24.49 -5.10 -1.19
C ASP A 13 -25.86 -4.69 -0.62
N ASP A 14 -25.94 -3.51 0.03
CA ASP A 14 -27.17 -2.96 0.60
C ASP A 14 -28.06 -2.23 -0.45
N PHE A 15 -27.55 -2.02 -1.67
CA PHE A 15 -28.18 -1.23 -2.69
C PHE A 15 -28.34 -1.97 -4.02
N LYS A 16 -29.36 -1.61 -4.81
CA LYS A 16 -29.47 -2.09 -6.17
C LYS A 16 -28.50 -1.34 -7.08
N GLU A 17 -28.13 -1.95 -8.18
CA GLU A 17 -27.16 -1.42 -9.13
C GLU A 17 -27.54 -0.03 -9.69
N ASP A 18 -28.81 0.21 -9.93
CA ASP A 18 -29.36 1.49 -10.40
C ASP A 18 -29.44 2.58 -9.31
N GLU A 19 -29.22 2.20 -8.05
CA GLU A 19 -29.16 3.11 -6.91
C GLU A 19 -27.71 3.54 -6.56
N ILE A 20 -26.70 2.96 -7.24
CA ILE A 20 -25.28 3.16 -6.95
C ILE A 20 -24.66 4.07 -8.03
N TYR A 21 -24.07 5.19 -7.59
CA TYR A 21 -23.19 6.01 -8.40
C TYR A 21 -21.76 5.88 -7.86
N THR A 22 -20.83 5.54 -8.72
CA THR A 22 -19.40 5.43 -8.37
C THR A 22 -18.58 6.46 -9.12
N TRP A 23 -17.64 7.08 -8.43
CA TRP A 23 -16.59 7.90 -9.00
C TRP A 23 -15.29 7.54 -8.27
N ASP A 24 -14.46 6.75 -8.91
CA ASP A 24 -13.27 6.16 -8.30
C ASP A 24 -11.97 6.73 -8.90
N TYR A 25 -10.84 6.29 -8.35
CA TYR A 25 -9.51 6.69 -8.79
C TYR A 25 -9.30 6.47 -10.30
N VAL A 26 -9.75 5.33 -10.84
CA VAL A 26 -9.58 5.00 -12.27
C VAL A 26 -10.36 5.98 -13.13
N MET A 27 -11.60 6.32 -12.72
CA MET A 27 -12.43 7.30 -13.42
C MET A 27 -11.82 8.69 -13.39
N GLU A 28 -11.26 9.12 -12.26
CA GLU A 28 -10.55 10.40 -12.13
C GLU A 28 -9.33 10.47 -13.05
N GLN A 29 -8.48 9.44 -13.05
CA GLN A 29 -7.28 9.40 -13.89
C GLN A 29 -7.65 9.31 -15.37
N ARG A 30 -8.69 8.56 -15.72
CA ARG A 30 -9.21 8.51 -17.10
C ARG A 30 -9.73 9.88 -17.53
N ALA A 31 -10.54 10.55 -16.70
CA ALA A 31 -11.02 11.89 -16.97
C ALA A 31 -9.86 12.88 -17.14
N LYS A 32 -8.82 12.79 -16.30
CA LYS A 32 -7.60 13.61 -16.42
C LYS A 32 -6.94 13.47 -17.78
N VAL A 33 -6.80 12.23 -18.28
CA VAL A 33 -6.10 11.96 -19.55
C VAL A 33 -6.94 12.34 -20.77
N SER A 34 -8.26 12.08 -20.72
CA SER A 34 -9.15 12.30 -21.85
C SER A 34 -9.84 13.67 -21.87
N TRP A 35 -9.58 14.54 -20.88
CA TRP A 35 -10.30 15.81 -20.72
C TRP A 35 -10.22 16.70 -21.95
N ASP A 36 -9.02 16.90 -22.47
CA ASP A 36 -8.78 17.82 -23.58
C ASP A 36 -9.42 17.36 -24.90
N GLU A 37 -9.64 16.04 -25.05
CA GLU A 37 -10.32 15.47 -26.22
C GLU A 37 -11.85 15.66 -26.15
N LEU A 38 -12.42 15.57 -24.91
CA LEU A 38 -13.84 15.61 -24.67
C LEU A 38 -14.35 17.01 -24.35
N HIS A 39 -13.49 17.90 -23.87
CA HIS A 39 -13.80 19.23 -23.35
C HIS A 39 -12.84 20.29 -23.92
N PHE A 40 -12.75 20.33 -25.25
CA PHE A 40 -11.80 21.23 -25.94
C PHE A 40 -11.96 22.70 -25.51
N GLY A 41 -10.89 23.25 -24.96
CA GLY A 41 -10.80 24.65 -24.51
C GLY A 41 -11.24 24.89 -23.04
N ASP A 42 -11.76 23.88 -22.35
CA ASP A 42 -12.12 24.00 -20.94
C ASP A 42 -10.92 23.59 -20.05
N PRO A 43 -10.68 24.30 -18.93
CA PRO A 43 -9.63 23.90 -17.98
C PRO A 43 -9.89 22.49 -17.42
N ASN A 44 -8.86 21.66 -17.41
CA ASN A 44 -8.96 20.31 -16.86
C ASN A 44 -9.00 20.33 -15.32
N PRO A 45 -10.14 20.00 -14.69
CA PRO A 45 -10.28 20.06 -13.23
C PRO A 45 -9.47 18.97 -12.52
N TYR A 46 -9.05 17.92 -13.24
CA TYR A 46 -8.27 16.79 -12.72
C TYR A 46 -6.76 16.93 -12.98
N ALA A 47 -6.31 18.00 -13.64
CA ALA A 47 -4.91 18.20 -14.02
C ALA A 47 -3.94 18.09 -12.82
N SER A 48 -4.35 18.58 -11.65
CA SER A 48 -3.53 18.61 -10.45
C SER A 48 -3.49 17.28 -9.66
N LEU A 49 -4.29 16.29 -10.02
CA LEU A 49 -4.29 15.00 -9.34
C LEU A 49 -3.01 14.21 -9.67
N PRO A 50 -2.18 13.84 -8.68
CA PRO A 50 -0.98 13.05 -8.94
C PRO A 50 -1.34 11.61 -9.31
N THR A 51 -0.50 10.99 -10.13
CA THR A 51 -0.59 9.57 -10.44
C THR A 51 0.06 8.77 -9.31
N LEU A 52 -0.64 7.74 -8.83
CA LEU A 52 -0.17 6.84 -7.79
C LEU A 52 0.62 5.68 -8.38
N ASN A 53 1.83 5.44 -7.85
CA ASN A 53 2.69 4.33 -8.25
C ASN A 53 2.99 3.47 -7.03
N ILE A 54 2.83 2.16 -7.15
CA ILE A 54 3.10 1.22 -6.07
C ILE A 54 4.38 0.44 -6.39
N TYR A 55 5.38 0.57 -5.53
CA TYR A 55 6.63 -0.20 -5.59
C TYR A 55 6.60 -1.25 -4.50
N THR A 56 6.85 -2.51 -4.88
CA THR A 56 6.85 -3.64 -3.95
C THR A 56 8.25 -4.24 -3.83
N TYR A 57 8.62 -4.54 -2.59
CA TYR A 57 9.87 -5.19 -2.21
C TYR A 57 9.53 -6.43 -1.37
N ASP A 58 9.99 -7.59 -1.79
CA ASP A 58 9.66 -8.84 -1.09
C ASP A 58 10.61 -9.09 0.09
N LEU A 59 10.27 -8.54 1.26
CA LEU A 59 11.01 -8.80 2.49
C LEU A 59 10.89 -10.27 2.94
N GLY A 60 9.80 -10.95 2.65
CA GLY A 60 9.64 -12.36 2.98
C GLY A 60 10.64 -13.26 2.27
N ARG A 61 11.09 -12.90 1.06
CA ARG A 61 12.20 -13.57 0.38
C ARG A 61 13.56 -13.32 1.01
N LEU A 62 13.77 -12.12 1.53
CA LEU A 62 15.04 -11.72 2.14
C LEU A 62 15.17 -12.21 3.58
N LEU A 63 14.06 -12.26 4.31
CA LEU A 63 13.97 -12.53 5.75
C LEU A 63 12.89 -13.59 6.02
N HIS A 64 13.15 -14.83 5.61
CA HIS A 64 12.19 -15.94 5.69
C HIS A 64 11.68 -16.25 7.11
N GLU A 65 12.50 -15.98 8.14
CA GLU A 65 12.17 -16.16 9.55
C GLU A 65 11.01 -15.30 10.03
N PHE A 66 10.69 -14.23 9.31
CA PHE A 66 9.58 -13.32 9.64
C PHE A 66 8.32 -13.56 8.80
N VAL A 67 8.25 -14.65 8.03
CA VAL A 67 7.03 -15.06 7.29
C VAL A 67 6.14 -15.86 8.23
N ASP A 68 4.91 -15.39 8.42
CA ASP A 68 3.92 -16.00 9.31
C ASP A 68 3.18 -17.22 8.68
N GLU A 69 2.22 -17.77 9.41
CA GLU A 69 1.39 -18.90 8.97
C GLU A 69 0.53 -18.56 7.74
N ASP A 70 0.19 -17.28 7.56
CA ASP A 70 -0.55 -16.77 6.39
C ASP A 70 0.34 -16.56 5.15
N VAL A 71 1.58 -17.02 5.18
CA VAL A 71 2.58 -16.82 4.10
C VAL A 71 2.82 -15.34 3.80
N ALA A 72 2.72 -14.50 4.83
CA ALA A 72 2.92 -13.06 4.74
C ALA A 72 4.06 -12.61 5.65
N PHE A 73 4.68 -11.48 5.31
CA PHE A 73 5.71 -10.89 6.16
C PHE A 73 5.08 -10.34 7.44
N ASN A 74 5.57 -10.82 8.59
CA ASN A 74 5.06 -10.44 9.91
C ASN A 74 5.76 -9.18 10.43
N PHE A 75 5.25 -8.02 10.05
CA PHE A 75 5.78 -6.73 10.49
C PHE A 75 5.74 -6.55 12.01
N ARG A 76 4.74 -7.13 12.69
CA ARG A 76 4.61 -7.02 14.15
C ARG A 76 5.73 -7.76 14.86
N GLU A 77 6.10 -8.95 14.39
CA GLU A 77 7.24 -9.68 14.93
C GLU A 77 8.56 -9.01 14.55
N PHE A 78 8.73 -8.60 13.30
CA PHE A 78 9.93 -7.93 12.82
C PHE A 78 10.27 -6.67 13.64
N PHE A 79 9.27 -5.83 13.91
CA PHE A 79 9.41 -4.60 14.71
C PHE A 79 9.12 -4.80 16.21
N ARG A 80 9.04 -6.03 16.71
CA ARG A 80 8.71 -6.31 18.12
C ARG A 80 9.69 -5.61 19.06
N VAL A 81 9.13 -4.93 20.07
CA VAL A 81 9.87 -4.16 21.08
C VAL A 81 9.99 -4.96 22.37
N ASN A 82 11.15 -4.96 22.97
CA ASN A 82 11.44 -5.57 24.26
C ASN A 82 11.02 -4.67 25.45
N GLU A 83 11.14 -5.16 26.68
CA GLU A 83 10.76 -4.41 27.89
C GLU A 83 11.59 -3.13 28.10
N ALA A 84 12.82 -3.09 27.58
CA ALA A 84 13.69 -1.92 27.66
C ALA A 84 13.38 -0.84 26.59
N GLY A 85 12.40 -1.10 25.69
CA GLY A 85 11.96 -0.17 24.65
C GLY A 85 12.78 -0.21 23.36
N GLY A 86 13.73 -1.14 23.23
CA GLY A 86 14.50 -1.40 22.00
C GLY A 86 13.86 -2.53 21.19
N PHE A 87 14.27 -2.70 19.95
CA PHE A 87 13.81 -3.80 19.11
C PHE A 87 14.39 -5.14 19.55
N CYS A 88 13.57 -6.20 19.57
CA CYS A 88 14.03 -7.57 19.76
C CYS A 88 14.96 -8.00 18.62
N HIS A 89 14.66 -7.55 17.40
CA HIS A 89 15.40 -7.84 16.17
C HIS A 89 16.16 -6.60 15.67
N GLU A 90 16.86 -5.91 16.58
CA GLU A 90 17.54 -4.63 16.30
C GLU A 90 18.48 -4.71 15.08
N LYS A 91 19.22 -5.82 14.95
CA LYS A 91 20.17 -6.02 13.83
C LYS A 91 19.44 -6.06 12.49
N ASP A 92 18.29 -6.73 12.43
CA ASP A 92 17.51 -6.90 11.21
C ASP A 92 16.82 -5.60 10.82
N VAL A 93 16.24 -4.88 11.80
CA VAL A 93 15.65 -3.56 11.58
C VAL A 93 16.72 -2.57 11.09
N ARG A 94 17.90 -2.58 11.70
CA ARG A 94 19.03 -1.74 11.26
C ARG A 94 19.51 -2.11 9.85
N ALA A 95 19.59 -3.40 9.55
CA ALA A 95 19.94 -3.89 8.21
C ALA A 95 18.91 -3.45 7.17
N PHE A 96 17.63 -3.47 7.51
CA PHE A 96 16.53 -2.95 6.66
C PHE A 96 16.70 -1.45 6.38
N LEU A 97 16.97 -0.63 7.40
CA LEU A 97 17.21 0.80 7.21
C LEU A 97 18.46 1.07 6.35
N ASN A 98 19.53 0.31 6.57
CA ASN A 98 20.73 0.38 5.74
C ASN A 98 20.45 -0.02 4.28
N LEU A 99 19.58 -0.99 4.06
CA LEU A 99 19.15 -1.41 2.71
C LEU A 99 18.41 -0.29 1.98
N LEU A 100 17.48 0.40 2.67
CA LEU A 100 16.75 1.55 2.10
C LEU A 100 17.66 2.69 1.65
N THR A 101 18.84 2.82 2.27
CA THR A 101 19.75 3.95 2.08
C THR A 101 21.04 3.58 1.39
N LYS A 102 21.21 2.30 1.00
CA LYS A 102 22.45 1.80 0.40
C LYS A 102 22.75 2.54 -0.90
N GLU A 103 23.84 3.28 -0.89
CA GLU A 103 24.35 3.95 -2.09
C GLU A 103 24.94 2.93 -3.07
N ASP A 104 24.24 2.76 -4.18
CA ASP A 104 24.68 1.98 -5.32
C ASP A 104 24.09 2.66 -6.57
N LYS A 105 24.83 2.67 -7.68
CA LYS A 105 24.39 3.28 -8.94
C LYS A 105 23.11 2.63 -9.49
N ASP A 106 22.95 1.36 -9.20
CA ASP A 106 21.83 0.55 -9.68
C ASP A 106 20.77 0.31 -8.59
N SER A 107 20.90 0.97 -7.44
CA SER A 107 19.96 0.80 -6.33
C SER A 107 18.63 1.49 -6.63
N LEU A 108 17.55 0.74 -6.46
CA LEU A 108 16.17 1.18 -6.61
C LEU A 108 15.45 1.38 -5.26
N TYR A 109 16.21 1.43 -4.18
CA TYR A 109 15.67 1.72 -2.85
C TYR A 109 15.43 3.22 -2.66
N PRO A 110 14.37 3.60 -1.92
CA PRO A 110 13.82 4.97 -1.96
C PRO A 110 14.73 6.06 -1.37
N TYR A 111 15.74 5.70 -0.60
CA TYR A 111 16.69 6.66 -0.03
C TYR A 111 18.15 6.40 -0.44
N ALA A 112 18.34 5.63 -1.51
CA ALA A 112 19.67 5.20 -1.95
C ALA A 112 20.58 6.35 -2.41
N ASN A 113 20.01 7.44 -2.91
CA ASN A 113 20.78 8.58 -3.41
C ASN A 113 20.08 9.90 -3.08
N GLU A 114 20.79 11.02 -3.33
CA GLU A 114 20.31 12.35 -3.00
C GLU A 114 19.10 12.78 -3.85
N GLU A 115 19.02 12.33 -5.09
CA GLU A 115 17.86 12.58 -5.97
C GLU A 115 16.59 11.95 -5.38
N TYR A 116 16.65 10.69 -4.98
CA TYR A 116 15.53 10.00 -4.34
C TYR A 116 15.17 10.63 -2.98
N ARG A 117 16.16 11.01 -2.17
CA ARG A 117 15.95 11.72 -0.91
C ARG A 117 15.25 13.07 -1.11
N ASN A 118 15.46 13.71 -2.26
CA ASN A 118 14.76 14.95 -2.64
C ASN A 118 13.33 14.70 -3.11
N ILE A 119 13.07 13.61 -3.85
CA ILE A 119 11.72 13.21 -4.23
C ILE A 119 10.92 12.80 -2.97
N PHE A 120 11.53 12.03 -2.07
CA PHE A 120 10.90 11.52 -0.84
C PHE A 120 11.23 12.37 0.40
N ARG A 121 11.21 13.70 0.25
CA ARG A 121 11.47 14.64 1.35
C ARG A 121 10.50 14.49 2.50
N HIS A 122 9.24 14.29 2.21
CA HIS A 122 8.15 14.19 3.18
C HIS A 122 7.39 12.92 2.95
N THR A 123 7.45 12.01 3.92
CA THR A 123 6.87 10.67 3.81
C THR A 123 6.08 10.31 5.05
N LEU A 124 5.06 9.46 4.85
CA LEU A 124 4.28 8.83 5.91
C LEU A 124 4.71 7.36 6.03
N TRP A 125 5.08 6.92 7.22
CA TRP A 125 5.44 5.53 7.50
C TRP A 125 4.41 4.91 8.43
N MET A 126 3.72 3.90 7.93
CA MET A 126 2.75 3.14 8.70
C MET A 126 3.45 2.00 9.43
N VAL A 127 3.48 2.06 10.75
CA VAL A 127 4.17 1.11 11.63
C VAL A 127 3.19 0.29 12.47
N PRO A 128 3.59 -0.88 13.02
CA PRO A 128 2.65 -1.79 13.68
C PRO A 128 2.01 -1.27 14.96
N GLY A 129 2.66 -0.35 15.68
CA GLY A 129 2.14 0.14 16.94
C GLY A 129 2.92 1.33 17.52
N VAL A 130 2.44 1.83 18.67
CA VAL A 130 2.98 3.03 19.34
C VAL A 130 4.41 2.79 19.88
N LYS A 131 4.65 1.61 20.46
CA LYS A 131 5.97 1.23 20.98
C LYS A 131 6.99 1.08 19.86
N GLU A 132 6.57 0.46 18.76
CA GLU A 132 7.35 0.26 17.55
C GLU A 132 7.71 1.60 16.90
N ALA A 133 6.76 2.53 16.84
CA ALA A 133 7.00 3.89 16.33
C ALA A 133 8.03 4.64 17.19
N ARG A 134 7.95 4.51 18.51
CA ARG A 134 8.92 5.14 19.43
C ARG A 134 10.32 4.58 19.25
N ALA A 135 10.45 3.25 19.18
CA ALA A 135 11.74 2.59 18.98
C ALA A 135 12.33 2.94 17.61
N LEU A 136 11.51 2.96 16.55
CA LEU A 136 11.94 3.32 15.22
C LEU A 136 12.37 4.79 15.14
N SER A 137 11.63 5.70 15.77
CA SER A 137 12.01 7.12 15.87
C SER A 137 13.41 7.29 16.47
N ALA A 138 13.70 6.61 17.57
CA ALA A 138 15.03 6.65 18.21
C ALA A 138 16.12 6.11 17.28
N MET A 139 15.85 5.02 16.56
CA MET A 139 16.83 4.42 15.64
C MET A 139 17.08 5.32 14.41
N LEU A 140 16.03 5.94 13.85
CA LEU A 140 16.16 6.86 12.71
C LEU A 140 17.01 8.10 13.05
N GLN A 141 16.87 8.63 14.26
CA GLN A 141 17.63 9.80 14.72
C GLN A 141 19.13 9.56 14.82
N THR A 142 19.55 8.30 14.96
CA THR A 142 20.98 7.90 15.04
C THR A 142 21.51 7.29 13.74
N HIS A 143 20.65 7.10 12.74
CA HIS A 143 21.05 6.51 11.46
C HIS A 143 21.77 7.55 10.57
N PRO A 144 22.87 7.20 9.89
CA PRO A 144 23.70 8.15 9.12
C PRO A 144 22.92 8.99 8.10
N VAL A 145 21.90 8.43 7.45
CA VAL A 145 21.09 9.16 6.47
C VAL A 145 19.86 9.79 7.13
N PHE A 146 19.11 9.02 7.92
CA PHE A 146 17.85 9.47 8.46
C PHE A 146 17.97 10.51 9.58
N GLN A 147 19.13 10.66 10.23
CA GLN A 147 19.38 11.76 11.17
C GLN A 147 19.19 13.15 10.56
N HIS A 148 19.24 13.25 9.23
CA HIS A 148 19.01 14.50 8.49
C HIS A 148 17.52 14.74 8.20
N PHE A 149 16.63 13.85 8.62
CA PHE A 149 15.19 13.97 8.53
C PHE A 149 14.60 14.30 9.91
N LYS A 150 13.65 15.23 9.97
CA LYS A 150 12.86 15.44 11.17
C LYS A 150 11.87 14.28 11.30
N VAL A 151 12.01 13.47 12.34
CA VAL A 151 11.08 12.38 12.63
C VAL A 151 9.94 12.91 13.48
N VAL A 152 8.72 12.85 12.95
CA VAL A 152 7.48 13.25 13.63
C VAL A 152 6.72 12.01 14.01
N ASN A 153 6.75 11.63 15.29
CA ASN A 153 6.03 10.47 15.78
C ASN A 153 4.64 10.89 16.26
N VAL A 154 3.62 10.58 15.48
CA VAL A 154 2.20 10.82 15.78
C VAL A 154 1.45 9.53 16.09
N ALA A 155 2.15 8.40 16.25
CA ALA A 155 1.55 7.13 16.58
C ALA A 155 0.82 7.22 17.94
N GLY A 156 -0.42 6.77 17.98
CA GLY A 156 -1.26 6.77 19.16
C GLY A 156 -2.49 5.90 18.94
N ASP A 157 -3.18 5.57 20.04
CA ASP A 157 -4.37 4.73 20.03
C ASP A 157 -5.61 5.60 19.73
N GLY A 158 -6.17 5.42 18.52
CA GLY A 158 -7.44 5.99 18.10
C GLY A 158 -7.38 7.34 17.38
N ASP A 159 -8.48 7.63 16.69
CA ASP A 159 -8.75 8.90 15.99
C ASP A 159 -9.72 9.76 16.81
N GLN A 160 -9.27 10.26 17.96
CA GLN A 160 -10.01 11.32 18.62
C GLN A 160 -9.72 12.62 17.85
N ASP A 161 -10.76 13.38 17.51
CA ASP A 161 -10.67 14.58 16.64
C ASP A 161 -9.63 15.61 17.15
N GLU A 162 -9.48 15.76 18.44
CA GLU A 162 -8.55 16.70 19.06
C GLU A 162 -7.09 16.23 18.91
N GLU A 163 -6.81 14.95 19.17
CA GLU A 163 -5.48 14.35 19.02
C GLU A 163 -5.04 14.27 17.55
N SER A 164 -5.99 14.11 16.64
CA SER A 164 -5.70 14.13 15.20
C SER A 164 -5.33 15.54 14.70
N ARG A 165 -5.92 16.60 15.28
CA ARG A 165 -5.54 17.99 14.99
C ARG A 165 -4.14 18.32 15.48
N ASP A 166 -3.80 17.92 16.71
CA ASP A 166 -2.46 18.11 17.27
C ASP A 166 -1.41 17.37 16.46
N ALA A 167 -1.73 16.15 16.00
CA ALA A 167 -0.86 15.37 15.14
C ALA A 167 -0.62 16.04 13.79
N LEU A 168 -1.67 16.57 13.16
CA LEU A 168 -1.57 17.30 11.90
C LEU A 168 -0.73 18.55 12.07
N GLU A 169 -0.99 19.33 13.10
CA GLU A 169 -0.23 20.56 13.40
C GLU A 169 1.26 20.26 13.61
N ALA A 170 1.59 19.19 14.34
CA ALA A 170 2.98 18.77 14.54
C ALA A 170 3.67 18.43 13.21
N VAL A 171 2.98 17.74 12.29
CA VAL A 171 3.51 17.44 10.96
C VAL A 171 3.71 18.70 10.13
N GLU A 172 2.72 19.59 10.10
CA GLU A 172 2.79 20.85 9.34
C GLU A 172 3.89 21.79 9.87
N GLN A 173 4.05 21.87 11.19
CA GLN A 173 5.14 22.63 11.81
C GLN A 173 6.52 22.05 11.46
N ALA A 174 6.65 20.72 11.42
CA ALA A 174 7.91 20.06 11.05
C ALA A 174 8.28 20.30 9.59
N ILE A 175 7.30 20.27 8.68
CA ILE A 175 7.45 20.58 7.26
C ILE A 175 7.82 22.06 7.10
N GLY A 176 7.13 22.95 7.83
CA GLY A 176 7.36 24.37 7.78
C GLY A 176 6.76 25.06 6.56
N LYS A 177 7.06 26.36 6.41
CA LYS A 177 6.50 27.19 5.33
C LYS A 177 7.07 26.85 3.95
N ASP A 178 8.32 26.39 3.90
CA ASP A 178 8.98 25.96 2.68
C ASP A 178 9.29 24.45 2.76
N PRO A 179 8.46 23.61 2.13
CA PRO A 179 8.67 22.16 2.12
C PRO A 179 9.99 21.73 1.46
N ASP A 180 10.54 22.53 0.55
CA ASP A 180 11.83 22.20 -0.08
C ASP A 180 13.04 22.41 0.84
N ALA A 181 12.88 23.21 1.89
CA ALA A 181 13.94 23.48 2.86
C ALA A 181 14.05 22.40 3.96
N THR A 182 13.09 21.48 4.06
CA THR A 182 13.02 20.50 5.15
C THR A 182 12.85 19.09 4.61
N ARG A 183 13.12 18.11 5.47
CA ARG A 183 12.86 16.69 5.22
C ARG A 183 12.21 16.09 6.46
N THR A 184 11.09 15.38 6.29
CA THR A 184 10.33 14.79 7.41
C THR A 184 9.98 13.34 7.15
N ILE A 185 9.97 12.54 8.22
CA ILE A 185 9.38 11.21 8.25
C ILE A 185 8.32 11.23 9.34
N THR A 186 7.06 11.04 8.94
CA THR A 186 5.94 10.93 9.88
C THR A 186 5.69 9.47 10.20
N LEU A 187 5.78 9.09 11.47
CA LEU A 187 5.46 7.73 11.93
C LEU A 187 4.05 7.70 12.47
N SER A 188 3.22 6.79 11.96
CA SER A 188 1.85 6.57 12.42
C SER A 188 1.51 5.08 12.53
N CYS A 189 0.59 4.73 13.42
CA CYS A 189 0.02 3.38 13.53
C CYS A 189 -1.51 3.36 13.41
N GLY A 190 -2.11 4.41 12.83
CA GLY A 190 -3.56 4.55 12.65
C GLY A 190 -4.00 5.99 12.50
N ARG A 191 -3.35 6.93 13.18
CA ARG A 191 -3.66 8.36 13.06
C ARG A 191 -3.29 8.89 11.69
N LEU A 192 -3.99 9.92 11.24
CA LEU A 192 -3.82 10.59 9.95
C LEU A 192 -4.10 9.71 8.73
N THR A 193 -4.75 8.56 8.91
CA THR A 193 -5.17 7.69 7.80
C THR A 193 -6.52 8.09 7.21
N THR A 194 -7.34 8.82 7.96
CA THR A 194 -8.65 9.33 7.54
C THR A 194 -8.76 10.83 7.79
N GLY A 195 -9.51 11.54 6.97
CA GLY A 195 -9.90 12.95 7.18
C GLY A 195 -8.78 13.99 7.13
N VAL A 196 -7.52 13.60 6.88
CA VAL A 196 -6.36 14.50 6.91
C VAL A 196 -5.72 14.61 5.54
N SER A 197 -5.26 15.80 5.17
CA SER A 197 -4.58 16.10 3.91
C SER A 197 -3.27 16.84 4.17
N VAL A 198 -2.14 16.13 4.07
CA VAL A 198 -0.80 16.73 4.11
C VAL A 198 -0.27 16.83 2.69
N LYS A 199 -0.33 18.03 2.12
CA LYS A 199 0.00 18.28 0.70
C LYS A 199 1.43 17.89 0.34
N ALA A 200 2.37 18.04 1.25
CA ALA A 200 3.79 17.77 1.02
C ALA A 200 4.15 16.28 0.99
N TRP A 201 3.31 15.39 1.51
CA TRP A 201 3.62 13.96 1.44
C TRP A 201 3.66 13.47 -0.02
N THR A 202 4.78 12.90 -0.40
CA THR A 202 5.00 12.32 -1.73
C THR A 202 4.97 10.80 -1.72
N ALA A 203 5.21 10.18 -0.58
CA ALA A 203 5.23 8.73 -0.46
C ALA A 203 4.68 8.23 0.89
N VAL A 204 4.10 7.03 0.86
CA VAL A 204 3.76 6.25 2.05
C VAL A 204 4.51 4.93 2.06
N PHE A 205 5.05 4.57 3.23
CA PHE A 205 5.73 3.31 3.51
C PHE A 205 4.81 2.40 4.31
N MET A 206 4.45 1.27 3.76
CA MET A 206 3.54 0.30 4.38
C MET A 206 4.34 -0.74 5.15
N LEU A 207 4.70 -0.40 6.40
CA LEU A 207 5.50 -1.23 7.33
C LEU A 207 4.64 -1.90 8.40
N SER A 208 3.35 -2.06 8.16
CA SER A 208 2.39 -2.67 9.08
C SER A 208 1.33 -3.47 8.34
N GLY A 209 0.49 -4.16 9.09
CA GLY A 209 -0.59 -4.99 8.56
C GLY A 209 -0.17 -6.43 8.30
N SER A 210 -1.11 -7.20 7.79
CA SER A 210 -0.98 -8.63 7.45
C SER A 210 -1.57 -8.89 6.07
N TYR A 211 -1.51 -10.14 5.61
CA TYR A 211 -2.21 -10.56 4.40
C TYR A 211 -3.72 -10.25 4.46
N ASN A 212 -4.32 -10.33 5.63
CA ASN A 212 -5.74 -10.07 5.87
C ASN A 212 -6.08 -8.59 6.11
N THR A 213 -5.16 -7.66 5.83
CA THR A 213 -5.44 -6.22 5.91
C THR A 213 -6.63 -5.89 5.01
N ALA A 214 -7.63 -5.19 5.58
CA ALA A 214 -8.81 -4.77 4.84
C ALA A 214 -8.44 -3.82 3.69
N ALA A 215 -8.97 -4.07 2.50
CA ALA A 215 -8.71 -3.24 1.33
C ALA A 215 -9.13 -1.78 1.56
N SER A 216 -10.24 -1.53 2.29
CA SER A 216 -10.68 -0.18 2.65
C SER A 216 -9.62 0.60 3.43
N SER A 217 -9.07 0.00 4.48
CA SER A 217 -8.04 0.64 5.31
C SER A 217 -6.75 0.88 4.55
N TYR A 218 -6.34 -0.08 3.72
CA TYR A 218 -5.17 0.05 2.87
C TYR A 218 -5.32 1.19 1.87
N MET A 219 -6.43 1.22 1.13
CA MET A 219 -6.69 2.25 0.12
C MET A 219 -6.83 3.64 0.74
N GLN A 220 -7.51 3.77 1.88
CA GLN A 220 -7.58 5.03 2.62
C GLN A 220 -6.19 5.56 2.98
N THR A 221 -5.28 4.68 3.39
CA THR A 221 -3.92 5.04 3.75
C THR A 221 -3.12 5.50 2.54
N ILE A 222 -3.10 4.72 1.45
CA ILE A 222 -2.28 5.07 0.28
C ILE A 222 -2.77 6.32 -0.44
N PHE A 223 -4.08 6.60 -0.42
CA PHE A 223 -4.61 7.84 -1.01
C PHE A 223 -4.24 9.11 -0.24
N ARG A 224 -3.69 9.03 0.97
CA ARG A 224 -3.16 10.22 1.69
C ARG A 224 -2.08 10.95 0.90
N VAL A 225 -1.26 10.24 0.14
CA VAL A 225 -0.20 10.85 -0.67
C VAL A 225 -0.70 11.40 -2.01
N GLN A 226 -1.93 11.07 -2.42
CA GLN A 226 -2.54 11.55 -3.66
C GLN A 226 -3.09 12.99 -3.55
N THR A 227 -3.01 13.62 -2.40
CA THR A 227 -3.45 15.00 -2.22
C THR A 227 -2.75 15.93 -3.23
N PRO A 228 -3.50 16.65 -4.08
CA PRO A 228 -2.91 17.61 -5.02
C PRO A 228 -2.10 18.69 -4.32
N ALA A 229 -0.96 19.04 -4.88
CA ALA A 229 -0.11 20.08 -4.37
C ALA A 229 0.67 20.78 -5.47
N THR A 230 0.88 22.09 -5.28
CA THR A 230 1.89 22.86 -6.00
C THR A 230 2.84 23.45 -4.96
N ILE A 231 4.10 23.04 -5.00
CA ILE A 231 5.14 23.44 -4.08
C ILE A 231 6.17 24.25 -4.85
N ASN A 232 6.37 25.49 -4.46
CA ASN A 232 7.30 26.42 -5.12
C ASN A 232 7.14 26.46 -6.65
N GLY A 233 5.89 26.50 -7.13
CA GLY A 233 5.54 26.54 -8.55
C GLY A 233 5.63 25.20 -9.28
N ARG A 234 6.02 24.11 -8.62
CA ARG A 234 6.07 22.76 -9.19
C ARG A 234 4.88 21.94 -8.74
N MET A 235 4.10 21.48 -9.67
CA MET A 235 2.97 20.58 -9.41
C MET A 235 3.48 19.19 -9.04
N LYS A 236 2.86 18.56 -8.02
CA LYS A 236 3.10 17.17 -7.66
C LYS A 236 2.40 16.25 -8.68
N GLU A 237 3.13 15.77 -9.67
CA GLU A 237 2.59 14.93 -10.74
C GLU A 237 2.49 13.47 -10.35
N GLN A 238 3.37 13.01 -9.45
CA GLN A 238 3.50 11.62 -9.02
C GLN A 238 3.45 11.51 -7.51
N CYS A 239 2.88 10.43 -7.02
CA CYS A 239 2.99 10.01 -5.63
C CYS A 239 3.24 8.49 -5.56
N TYR A 240 3.75 8.03 -4.42
CA TYR A 240 4.38 6.71 -4.33
C TYR A 240 3.90 5.94 -3.11
N VAL A 241 3.77 4.63 -3.28
CA VAL A 241 3.58 3.68 -2.20
C VAL A 241 4.77 2.72 -2.23
N PHE A 242 5.40 2.52 -1.08
CA PHE A 242 6.42 1.49 -0.89
C PHE A 242 5.83 0.41 0.02
N ASP A 243 5.52 -0.74 -0.56
CA ASP A 243 4.99 -1.89 0.18
C ASP A 243 6.01 -3.03 0.17
N PHE A 244 6.27 -3.57 1.36
CA PHE A 244 7.26 -4.62 1.57
C PHE A 244 6.62 -6.01 1.74
N ALA A 245 5.32 -6.11 1.43
CA ALA A 245 4.54 -7.35 1.40
C ALA A 245 3.73 -7.41 0.08
N PRO A 246 4.35 -7.78 -1.06
CA PRO A 246 3.75 -7.70 -2.38
C PRO A 246 2.46 -8.51 -2.52
N ASP A 247 2.35 -9.66 -1.87
CA ASP A 247 1.16 -10.50 -1.96
C ASP A 247 -0.07 -9.81 -1.37
N ARG A 248 0.09 -9.08 -0.27
CA ARG A 248 -0.95 -8.22 0.29
C ARG A 248 -1.37 -7.12 -0.68
N THR A 249 -0.40 -6.43 -1.28
CA THR A 249 -0.65 -5.38 -2.26
C THR A 249 -1.50 -5.88 -3.41
N LEU A 250 -1.11 -6.99 -4.02
CA LEU A 250 -1.84 -7.57 -5.15
C LEU A 250 -3.26 -7.98 -4.76
N LYS A 251 -3.45 -8.59 -3.59
CA LYS A 251 -4.77 -8.94 -3.07
C LYS A 251 -5.68 -7.72 -2.91
N VAL A 252 -5.19 -6.69 -2.22
CA VAL A 252 -5.96 -5.46 -1.99
C VAL A 252 -6.35 -4.77 -3.30
N ILE A 253 -5.42 -4.69 -4.25
CA ILE A 253 -5.69 -4.07 -5.55
C ILE A 253 -6.71 -4.88 -6.35
N ALA A 254 -6.62 -6.22 -6.31
CA ALA A 254 -7.61 -7.08 -6.96
C ALA A 254 -9.01 -6.92 -6.34
N GLU A 255 -9.11 -6.87 -5.01
CA GLU A 255 -10.38 -6.61 -4.30
C GLU A 255 -10.96 -5.23 -4.65
N THR A 256 -10.12 -4.21 -4.72
CA THR A 256 -10.53 -2.84 -5.09
C THR A 256 -11.04 -2.77 -6.53
N ALA A 257 -10.35 -3.40 -7.46
CA ALA A 257 -10.74 -3.45 -8.87
C ALA A 257 -12.09 -4.18 -9.07
N LYS A 258 -12.36 -5.24 -8.31
CA LYS A 258 -13.66 -5.94 -8.32
C LYS A 258 -14.82 -5.03 -7.91
N ILE A 259 -14.61 -4.14 -6.96
CA ILE A 259 -15.64 -3.20 -6.53
C ILE A 259 -15.97 -2.21 -7.62
N SER A 260 -14.97 -1.70 -8.32
CA SER A 260 -15.17 -0.84 -9.51
C SER A 260 -15.88 -1.59 -10.66
N ALA A 261 -15.74 -2.92 -10.72
CA ALA A 261 -16.36 -3.79 -11.73
C ALA A 261 -17.76 -4.29 -11.37
N LYS A 262 -18.30 -3.99 -10.19
CA LYS A 262 -19.62 -4.52 -9.74
C LYS A 262 -20.80 -4.15 -10.63
N ALA A 263 -20.64 -3.22 -11.54
CA ALA A 263 -21.57 -3.02 -12.65
C ALA A 263 -21.57 -4.16 -13.69
N GLY A 264 -20.61 -5.11 -13.62
CA GLY A 264 -20.52 -6.23 -14.54
C GLY A 264 -20.23 -7.55 -13.81
N LYS A 265 -21.14 -8.50 -13.91
CA LYS A 265 -21.18 -9.75 -13.10
C LYS A 265 -20.34 -10.91 -13.66
N THR A 266 -19.32 -10.69 -14.49
CA THR A 266 -18.53 -11.77 -15.10
C THR A 266 -17.05 -11.65 -14.77
N SER A 267 -16.36 -12.79 -14.68
CA SER A 267 -14.90 -12.87 -14.47
C SER A 267 -14.10 -12.06 -15.50
N GLN A 268 -14.62 -11.94 -16.72
CA GLN A 268 -14.03 -11.15 -17.78
C GLN A 268 -14.09 -9.64 -17.49
N SER A 269 -15.17 -9.15 -16.84
CA SER A 269 -15.28 -7.77 -16.35
C SER A 269 -14.28 -7.49 -15.25
N ASP A 270 -14.06 -8.42 -14.34
CA ASP A 270 -13.11 -8.28 -13.22
C ASP A 270 -11.68 -8.16 -13.73
N ARG A 271 -11.27 -9.01 -14.68
CA ARG A 271 -9.95 -8.93 -15.33
C ARG A 271 -9.74 -7.61 -16.06
N LYS A 272 -10.75 -7.12 -16.78
CA LYS A 272 -10.71 -5.83 -17.43
C LYS A 272 -10.55 -4.69 -16.42
N ALA A 273 -11.31 -4.71 -15.34
CA ALA A 273 -11.23 -3.71 -14.27
C ALA A 273 -9.86 -3.73 -13.57
N MET A 274 -9.28 -4.91 -13.31
CA MET A 274 -7.91 -5.04 -12.81
C MET A 274 -6.90 -4.44 -13.78
N GLY A 275 -7.02 -4.73 -15.08
CA GLY A 275 -6.16 -4.19 -16.12
C GLY A 275 -6.23 -2.66 -16.19
N GLU A 276 -7.42 -2.09 -16.12
CA GLU A 276 -7.62 -0.64 -16.08
C GLU A 276 -7.03 -0.02 -14.80
N PHE A 277 -7.24 -0.66 -13.64
CA PHE A 277 -6.69 -0.16 -12.38
C PHE A 277 -5.16 -0.10 -12.43
N ILE A 278 -4.48 -1.20 -12.76
CA ILE A 278 -3.01 -1.23 -12.81
C ILE A 278 -2.43 -0.41 -13.97
N ASN A 279 -3.23 -0.05 -14.97
CA ASN A 279 -2.81 0.89 -16.00
C ASN A 279 -2.66 2.32 -15.44
N PHE A 280 -3.58 2.74 -14.57
CA PHE A 280 -3.56 4.06 -13.93
C PHE A 280 -2.83 4.09 -12.58
N CYS A 281 -2.70 2.94 -11.92
CA CYS A 281 -1.94 2.74 -10.69
C CYS A 281 -0.94 1.60 -10.87
N PRO A 282 0.20 1.84 -11.53
CA PRO A 282 1.20 0.81 -11.80
C PRO A 282 1.71 0.15 -10.52
N ILE A 283 1.78 -1.18 -10.53
CA ILE A 283 2.41 -1.98 -9.47
C ILE A 283 3.72 -2.51 -10.04
N ILE A 284 4.83 -2.18 -9.38
CA ILE A 284 6.19 -2.46 -9.84
C ILE A 284 6.90 -3.29 -8.77
N SER A 285 7.32 -4.51 -9.10
CA SER A 285 8.18 -5.29 -8.22
C SER A 285 9.63 -4.88 -8.40
N ILE A 286 10.33 -4.71 -7.27
CA ILE A 286 11.76 -4.45 -7.22
C ILE A 286 12.47 -5.73 -6.77
N GLU A 287 13.34 -6.25 -7.61
CA GLU A 287 14.16 -7.43 -7.35
C GLU A 287 15.62 -7.09 -7.66
N GLY A 288 16.39 -6.74 -6.61
CA GLY A 288 17.76 -6.23 -6.78
C GLY A 288 17.77 -4.90 -7.54
N SER A 289 18.43 -4.87 -8.69
CA SER A 289 18.48 -3.71 -9.61
C SER A 289 17.44 -3.77 -10.75
N GLN A 290 16.49 -4.70 -10.68
CA GLN A 290 15.48 -4.87 -11.73
C GLN A 290 14.12 -4.35 -11.27
N MET A 291 13.44 -3.67 -12.20
CA MET A 291 12.05 -3.26 -12.08
C MET A 291 11.18 -4.09 -13.02
N ASN A 292 10.14 -4.71 -12.48
CA ASN A 292 9.20 -5.48 -13.28
C ASN A 292 7.77 -4.99 -12.99
N ARG A 293 7.11 -4.42 -14.01
CA ARG A 293 5.71 -4.01 -13.90
C ARG A 293 4.83 -5.26 -13.91
N PHE A 294 3.85 -5.30 -13.01
CA PHE A 294 2.81 -6.32 -13.03
C PHE A 294 1.82 -6.06 -14.19
N ASP A 295 1.45 -7.13 -14.86
CA ASP A 295 0.24 -7.23 -15.68
C ASP A 295 -0.79 -8.14 -15.00
N VAL A 296 -2.00 -8.23 -15.55
CA VAL A 296 -3.07 -9.03 -14.95
C VAL A 296 -2.70 -10.51 -14.86
N PRO A 297 -2.17 -11.18 -15.92
CA PRO A 297 -1.77 -12.58 -15.83
C PRO A 297 -0.75 -12.85 -14.72
N ARG A 298 0.31 -12.04 -14.64
CA ARG A 298 1.36 -12.20 -13.62
C ARG A 298 0.83 -11.95 -12.21
N MET A 299 -0.08 -10.98 -12.05
CA MET A 299 -0.74 -10.69 -10.78
C MET A 299 -1.58 -11.87 -10.30
N LEU A 300 -2.41 -12.44 -11.19
CA LEU A 300 -3.24 -13.61 -10.89
C LEU A 300 -2.41 -14.86 -10.59
N GLU A 301 -1.34 -15.10 -11.35
CA GLU A 301 -0.42 -16.21 -11.12
C GLU A 301 0.21 -16.15 -9.72
N GLN A 302 0.66 -14.96 -9.31
CA GLN A 302 1.24 -14.78 -7.97
C GLN A 302 0.20 -14.97 -6.87
N LEU A 303 -1.01 -14.45 -7.02
CA LEU A 303 -2.12 -14.66 -6.07
C LEU A 303 -2.49 -16.14 -5.95
N LYS A 304 -2.54 -16.86 -7.06
CA LYS A 304 -2.79 -18.31 -7.09
C LYS A 304 -1.70 -19.08 -6.35
N ARG A 305 -0.44 -18.73 -6.55
CA ARG A 305 0.69 -19.35 -5.85
C ARG A 305 0.58 -19.17 -4.33
N VAL A 306 0.32 -17.96 -3.86
CA VAL A 306 0.16 -17.66 -2.43
C VAL A 306 -1.01 -18.44 -1.83
N TYR A 307 -2.13 -18.51 -2.55
CA TYR A 307 -3.27 -19.30 -2.13
C TYR A 307 -2.91 -20.78 -1.93
N VAL A 308 -2.22 -21.38 -2.90
CA VAL A 308 -1.77 -22.79 -2.82
C VAL A 308 -0.82 -22.99 -1.64
N GLU A 309 0.14 -22.09 -1.42
CA GLU A 309 1.07 -22.17 -0.29
C GLU A 309 0.34 -22.11 1.06
N ARG A 310 -0.67 -21.24 1.20
CA ARG A 310 -1.51 -21.16 2.41
C ARG A 310 -2.29 -22.45 2.65
N VAL A 311 -2.90 -23.02 1.60
CA VAL A 311 -3.61 -24.30 1.69
C VAL A 311 -2.68 -25.42 2.16
N VAL A 312 -1.45 -25.48 1.64
CA VAL A 312 -0.46 -26.49 2.02
C VAL A 312 -0.03 -26.36 3.48
N ARG A 313 0.14 -25.12 3.97
CA ARG A 313 0.57 -24.87 5.36
C ARG A 313 -0.54 -25.09 6.38
N ASN A 314 -1.73 -24.54 6.12
CA ASN A 314 -2.82 -24.49 7.10
C ASN A 314 -3.81 -25.65 6.97
N GLY A 315 -3.70 -26.45 5.90
CA GLY A 315 -4.66 -27.50 5.56
C GLY A 315 -5.98 -26.96 5.00
N PHE A 316 -6.88 -27.89 4.63
CA PHE A 316 -8.17 -27.54 4.01
C PHE A 316 -9.27 -27.11 5.01
N GLU A 317 -9.00 -27.08 6.31
CA GLU A 317 -9.99 -26.77 7.35
C GLU A 317 -10.13 -25.28 7.62
N ASP A 318 -9.28 -24.44 7.03
CA ASP A 318 -9.36 -22.99 7.19
C ASP A 318 -10.49 -22.42 6.32
N ASN A 319 -11.59 -22.04 6.97
CA ASN A 319 -12.76 -21.45 6.31
C ASN A 319 -12.44 -20.16 5.56
N SER A 320 -11.37 -19.45 5.92
CA SER A 320 -10.93 -18.23 5.22
C SER A 320 -10.46 -18.51 3.80
N LEU A 321 -9.99 -19.75 3.53
CA LEU A 321 -9.54 -20.18 2.21
C LEU A 321 -10.71 -20.38 1.23
N TYR A 322 -11.90 -20.72 1.73
CA TYR A 322 -13.09 -20.95 0.91
C TYR A 322 -13.82 -19.65 0.53
N ASN A 323 -13.57 -18.58 1.23
CA ASN A 323 -14.16 -17.26 0.97
C ASN A 323 -13.31 -16.38 0.05
N ASP A 324 -12.19 -16.91 -0.47
CA ASP A 324 -11.35 -16.15 -1.40
C ASP A 324 -12.00 -16.12 -2.79
N GLU A 325 -12.91 -15.15 -2.99
CA GLU A 325 -13.64 -14.97 -4.25
C GLU A 325 -12.72 -14.67 -5.44
N LEU A 326 -11.46 -14.31 -5.19
CA LEU A 326 -10.46 -14.08 -6.23
C LEU A 326 -10.14 -15.35 -7.02
N MET A 327 -10.34 -16.53 -6.40
CA MET A 327 -10.11 -17.82 -7.04
C MET A 327 -11.27 -18.26 -7.94
N LYS A 328 -12.44 -17.59 -7.87
CA LYS A 328 -13.59 -17.85 -8.75
C LYS A 328 -13.49 -17.18 -10.11
N LEU A 329 -12.32 -16.62 -10.45
CA LEU A 329 -12.12 -15.81 -11.66
C LEU A 329 -12.06 -16.62 -12.96
N ASP A 330 -11.98 -17.96 -12.90
CA ASP A 330 -11.90 -18.78 -14.10
C ASP A 330 -12.43 -20.20 -13.86
N ASP A 331 -13.44 -20.66 -14.64
CA ASP A 331 -13.99 -22.02 -14.56
C ASP A 331 -12.97 -23.11 -14.96
N LEU A 332 -11.96 -22.78 -15.75
CA LEU A 332 -10.83 -23.66 -16.10
C LEU A 332 -9.91 -23.89 -14.90
N GLU A 333 -9.77 -22.94 -14.02
CA GLU A 333 -8.91 -23.03 -12.83
C GLU A 333 -9.53 -23.87 -11.72
N LEU A 334 -10.85 -24.04 -11.70
CA LEU A 334 -11.53 -24.96 -10.78
C LEU A 334 -11.17 -26.43 -11.04
N GLN A 335 -10.97 -26.81 -12.30
CA GLN A 335 -10.51 -28.16 -12.66
C GLN A 335 -9.06 -28.41 -12.22
N GLU A 336 -8.18 -27.46 -12.44
CA GLU A 336 -6.79 -27.52 -11.96
C GLU A 336 -6.71 -27.55 -10.42
N PHE A 337 -7.60 -26.84 -9.74
CA PHE A 337 -7.69 -26.85 -8.29
C PHE A 337 -8.19 -28.19 -7.73
N ASP A 338 -9.16 -28.84 -8.37
CA ASP A 338 -9.62 -30.17 -8.01
C ASP A 338 -8.54 -31.22 -8.28
N ASP A 339 -7.72 -31.07 -9.29
CA ASP A 339 -6.58 -31.95 -9.56
C ASP A 339 -5.45 -31.73 -8.53
N LEU A 340 -5.19 -30.51 -8.10
CA LEU A 340 -4.29 -30.19 -6.98
C LEU A 340 -4.79 -30.78 -5.64
N LYS A 341 -6.09 -30.72 -5.36
CA LYS A 341 -6.71 -31.38 -4.19
C LYS A 341 -6.45 -32.87 -4.19
N LYS A 342 -6.56 -33.55 -5.34
CA LYS A 342 -6.30 -34.98 -5.48
C LYS A 342 -4.84 -35.31 -5.22
N ILE A 343 -3.91 -34.48 -5.69
CA ILE A 343 -2.46 -34.67 -5.50
C ILE A 343 -2.07 -34.51 -4.02
N ILE A 344 -2.58 -33.47 -3.37
CA ILE A 344 -2.26 -33.17 -1.94
C ILE A 344 -2.94 -34.19 -1.01
N GLY A 345 -4.16 -34.63 -1.33
CA GLY A 345 -4.86 -35.67 -0.57
C GLY A 345 -4.17 -37.06 -0.62
N GLN A 346 -3.43 -37.33 -1.68
CA GLN A 346 -2.65 -38.58 -1.82
C GLN A 346 -1.31 -38.56 -1.07
N THR A 347 -0.80 -37.37 -0.68
CA THR A 347 0.48 -37.25 0.04
C THR A 347 0.32 -37.35 1.58
N LYS A 348 -0.91 -37.45 2.09
CA LYS A 348 -1.22 -37.62 3.52
C LYS A 348 -1.71 -39.03 3.89
N ALA A 349 -1.57 -40.03 3.01
CA ALA A 349 -1.87 -41.44 3.30
C ALA A 349 -0.61 -42.21 3.67
#